data_3af599acec8f48b80a92ffca0972aac1
#
_entry.id   3af599acec8f48b80a92ffca0972aac1
#
_cell.length_a   1.000
_cell.length_b   1.000
_cell.length_c   1.000
_cell.angle_alpha   90.00
_cell.angle_beta   90.00
_cell.angle_gamma   90.00
#
_symmetry.space_group_name_H-M   'P 1'
#
loop_
_entity.id
_entity.type
_entity.pdbx_description
1 polymer ?
#
loop_
_entity_poly.entity_id
_entity_poly.type
_entity_poly.pdbx_seq_one_letter_code
_entity_poly.pdbx_strand_id
1 'polypeptide(L)'
;MVFNQVRQGRISDNIVAQIKNAILTGDYKSGDKLPSEKELEKLFNVSRVPLREALRSLEEMGMIVIKAGVLGGAFVAQMGIKSVSDSLSNMVRLGKISVGDIWEFRLSIEPSISRLAAERRTDWDIQQMEEMTSIREKAVKTRKAPVVSNIDFHQAIAMAAKNPLIILVMNTIAEILMEEFKRFNFSLSDHQSIIKFHREIFNCIKNRDSQHVGDIMYVHLMDVKKRLKI
;
A
#
# COMPACT_ATOMS: atom_id res chain seq x y z
N MET A 1 -11.04 -18.47 -36.65
CA MET A 1 -12.19 -18.30 -35.71
C MET A 1 -11.63 -18.21 -34.30
N VAL A 2 -11.71 -17.02 -33.70
CA VAL A 2 -11.24 -16.83 -32.35
C VAL A 2 -12.49 -16.55 -31.54
N PHE A 3 -13.06 -17.58 -30.93
CA PHE A 3 -14.17 -17.59 -29.96
C PHE A 3 -15.53 -17.04 -30.44
N ASN A 4 -16.55 -17.88 -30.44
CA ASN A 4 -17.96 -17.51 -30.56
C ASN A 4 -18.78 -18.43 -29.68
N GLN A 5 -19.32 -17.97 -28.65
CA GLN A 5 -20.56 -18.21 -27.90
C GLN A 5 -20.34 -17.92 -26.42
N VAL A 6 -20.69 -16.72 -26.00
CA VAL A 6 -20.93 -16.40 -24.58
C VAL A 6 -22.39 -16.72 -24.31
N ARG A 7 -22.67 -17.74 -23.53
CA ARG A 7 -24.00 -18.00 -22.96
C ARG A 7 -24.22 -17.07 -21.77
N GLN A 8 -25.51 -16.73 -21.53
CA GLN A 8 -25.99 -15.98 -20.38
C GLN A 8 -25.23 -16.33 -19.11
N GLY A 9 -24.89 -15.31 -18.29
CA GLY A 9 -24.01 -15.36 -17.14
C GLY A 9 -24.13 -16.63 -16.33
N ARG A 10 -22.99 -17.21 -15.99
CA ARG A 10 -22.94 -18.45 -15.23
C ARG A 10 -23.66 -18.25 -13.89
N ILE A 11 -24.27 -19.28 -13.34
CA ILE A 11 -24.89 -19.28 -12.00
C ILE A 11 -23.89 -18.76 -10.97
N SER A 12 -22.61 -19.15 -11.08
CA SER A 12 -21.51 -18.65 -10.24
C SER A 12 -21.34 -17.14 -10.30
N ASP A 13 -21.43 -16.51 -11.49
CA ASP A 13 -21.29 -15.05 -11.64
C ASP A 13 -22.40 -14.29 -10.92
N ASN A 14 -23.62 -14.83 -10.93
CA ASN A 14 -24.76 -14.24 -10.23
C ASN A 14 -24.57 -14.33 -8.70
N ILE A 15 -24.09 -15.46 -8.19
CA ILE A 15 -23.75 -15.63 -6.77
C ILE A 15 -22.66 -14.64 -6.36
N VAL A 16 -21.59 -14.52 -7.17
CA VAL A 16 -20.52 -13.54 -6.96
C VAL A 16 -21.09 -12.13 -6.84
N ALA A 17 -21.95 -11.73 -7.79
CA ALA A 17 -22.55 -10.40 -7.80
C ALA A 17 -23.38 -10.12 -6.54
N GLN A 18 -24.17 -11.09 -6.08
CA GLN A 18 -25.01 -10.93 -4.89
C GLN A 18 -24.19 -10.83 -3.61
N ILE A 19 -23.21 -11.74 -3.40
CA ILE A 19 -22.35 -11.70 -2.22
C ILE A 19 -21.49 -10.41 -2.23
N LYS A 20 -20.91 -10.06 -3.39
CA LYS A 20 -20.19 -8.80 -3.56
C LYS A 20 -21.01 -7.58 -3.19
N ASN A 21 -22.27 -7.53 -3.66
CA ASN A 21 -23.16 -6.43 -3.33
C ASN A 21 -23.44 -6.36 -1.83
N ALA A 22 -23.76 -7.48 -1.17
CA ALA A 22 -23.99 -7.55 0.27
C ALA A 22 -22.79 -7.09 1.12
N ILE A 23 -21.55 -7.35 0.64
CA ILE A 23 -20.33 -6.83 1.27
C ILE A 23 -20.22 -5.31 1.04
N LEU A 24 -20.44 -4.83 -0.19
CA LEU A 24 -20.31 -3.42 -0.54
C LEU A 24 -21.40 -2.52 0.10
N THR A 25 -22.60 -3.04 0.31
CA THR A 25 -23.70 -2.33 1.02
C THR A 25 -23.51 -2.36 2.54
N GLY A 26 -22.60 -3.19 3.06
CA GLY A 26 -22.30 -3.29 4.48
C GLY A 26 -23.21 -4.25 5.25
N ASP A 27 -24.03 -5.07 4.56
CA ASP A 27 -24.82 -6.14 5.17
C ASP A 27 -23.88 -7.19 5.82
N TYR A 28 -22.71 -7.39 5.23
CA TYR A 28 -21.58 -8.11 5.82
C TYR A 28 -20.37 -7.19 5.93
N LYS A 29 -19.84 -7.05 7.14
CA LYS A 29 -18.69 -6.21 7.45
C LYS A 29 -17.39 -7.02 7.36
N SER A 30 -16.26 -6.33 7.24
CA SER A 30 -14.93 -6.96 7.30
C SER A 30 -14.78 -7.81 8.57
N GLY A 31 -14.37 -9.06 8.39
CA GLY A 31 -14.23 -10.06 9.45
C GLY A 31 -15.47 -10.89 9.72
N ASP A 32 -16.64 -10.50 9.21
CA ASP A 32 -17.87 -11.27 9.38
C ASP A 32 -17.76 -12.61 8.67
N LYS A 33 -18.33 -13.63 9.30
CA LYS A 33 -18.45 -14.96 8.70
C LYS A 33 -19.68 -14.99 7.80
N LEU A 34 -19.51 -15.39 6.54
CA LEU A 34 -20.63 -15.69 5.64
C LEU A 34 -21.36 -16.96 6.09
N PRO A 35 -22.62 -17.16 5.69
CA PRO A 35 -23.30 -18.42 5.93
C PRO A 35 -22.48 -19.60 5.39
N SER A 36 -22.63 -20.77 6.00
CA SER A 36 -21.93 -21.99 5.58
C SER A 36 -22.28 -22.36 4.12
N GLU A 37 -21.40 -23.10 3.44
CA GLU A 37 -21.66 -23.58 2.08
C GLU A 37 -23.07 -24.23 1.98
N LYS A 38 -23.44 -25.05 2.97
CA LYS A 38 -24.75 -25.74 2.99
C LYS A 38 -25.94 -24.78 3.14
N GLU A 39 -25.78 -23.68 3.87
CA GLU A 39 -26.80 -22.65 4.00
C GLU A 39 -26.87 -21.82 2.71
N LEU A 40 -25.72 -21.47 2.12
CA LEU A 40 -25.67 -20.74 0.85
C LEU A 40 -26.25 -21.56 -0.32
N GLU A 41 -26.01 -22.89 -0.37
CA GLU A 41 -26.64 -23.79 -1.35
C GLU A 41 -28.16 -23.69 -1.29
N LYS A 42 -28.72 -23.67 -0.06
CA LYS A 42 -30.17 -23.52 0.15
C LYS A 42 -30.68 -22.13 -0.19
N LEU A 43 -29.97 -21.08 0.24
CA LEU A 43 -30.37 -19.70 0.02
C LEU A 43 -30.40 -19.35 -1.47
N PHE A 44 -29.39 -19.79 -2.24
CA PHE A 44 -29.30 -19.55 -3.66
C PHE A 44 -30.03 -20.58 -4.52
N ASN A 45 -30.52 -21.67 -3.90
CA ASN A 45 -31.11 -22.81 -4.59
C ASN A 45 -30.21 -23.37 -5.70
N VAL A 46 -28.94 -23.61 -5.38
CA VAL A 46 -27.91 -24.09 -6.31
C VAL A 46 -27.20 -25.33 -5.79
N SER A 47 -26.54 -26.05 -6.68
CA SER A 47 -25.66 -27.15 -6.29
C SER A 47 -24.31 -26.60 -5.79
N ARG A 48 -23.55 -27.48 -5.12
CA ARG A 48 -22.24 -27.15 -4.52
C ARG A 48 -21.20 -26.63 -5.52
N VAL A 49 -21.23 -27.12 -6.78
CA VAL A 49 -20.19 -26.79 -7.77
C VAL A 49 -20.17 -25.30 -8.11
N PRO A 50 -21.27 -24.68 -8.60
CA PRO A 50 -21.28 -23.26 -8.93
C PRO A 50 -21.08 -22.37 -7.70
N LEU A 51 -21.53 -22.81 -6.50
CA LEU A 51 -21.27 -22.07 -5.28
C LEU A 51 -19.77 -22.01 -4.94
N ARG A 52 -19.06 -23.13 -5.00
CA ARG A 52 -17.63 -23.16 -4.72
C ARG A 52 -16.81 -22.41 -5.76
N GLU A 53 -17.23 -22.44 -7.03
CA GLU A 53 -16.66 -21.59 -8.09
C GLU A 53 -16.81 -20.10 -7.74
N ALA A 54 -18.01 -19.68 -7.30
CA ALA A 54 -18.26 -18.31 -6.88
C ALA A 54 -17.43 -17.90 -5.66
N LEU A 55 -17.35 -18.76 -4.63
CA LEU A 55 -16.54 -18.47 -3.45
C LEU A 55 -15.04 -18.37 -3.78
N ARG A 56 -14.52 -19.21 -4.67
CA ARG A 56 -13.13 -19.09 -5.15
C ARG A 56 -12.90 -17.77 -5.90
N SER A 57 -13.81 -17.39 -6.80
CA SER A 57 -13.71 -16.11 -7.49
C SER A 57 -13.72 -14.92 -6.52
N LEU A 58 -14.57 -14.96 -5.49
CA LEU A 58 -14.59 -13.92 -4.44
C LEU A 58 -13.28 -13.90 -3.62
N GLU A 59 -12.69 -15.06 -3.37
CA GLU A 59 -11.38 -15.17 -2.69
C GLU A 59 -10.24 -14.65 -3.57
N GLU A 60 -10.23 -14.97 -4.87
CA GLU A 60 -9.27 -14.43 -5.85
C GLU A 60 -9.40 -12.90 -5.99
N MET A 61 -10.61 -12.36 -5.89
CA MET A 61 -10.86 -10.91 -5.84
C MET A 61 -10.44 -10.27 -4.51
N GLY A 62 -10.02 -11.07 -3.51
CA GLY A 62 -9.68 -10.58 -2.17
C GLY A 62 -10.87 -10.08 -1.36
N MET A 63 -12.10 -10.44 -1.72
CA MET A 63 -13.32 -10.03 -1.02
C MET A 63 -13.63 -10.91 0.18
N ILE A 64 -13.22 -12.18 0.14
CA ILE A 64 -13.35 -13.14 1.23
C ILE A 64 -12.05 -13.91 1.45
N VAL A 65 -11.94 -14.55 2.60
CA VAL A 65 -10.88 -15.52 2.93
C VAL A 65 -11.54 -16.82 3.36
N ILE A 66 -11.14 -17.94 2.77
CA ILE A 66 -11.62 -19.26 3.15
C ILE A 66 -10.69 -19.85 4.20
N LYS A 67 -11.20 -20.09 5.41
CA LYS A 67 -10.47 -20.73 6.51
C LYS A 67 -10.86 -22.19 6.61
N ALA A 68 -9.87 -23.09 6.76
CA ALA A 68 -10.09 -24.52 6.98
C ALA A 68 -10.38 -24.82 8.46
N GLY A 69 -10.98 -26.01 8.73
CA GLY A 69 -11.20 -26.52 10.08
C GLY A 69 -12.64 -26.40 10.58
N VAL A 70 -12.90 -26.90 11.79
CA VAL A 70 -14.23 -26.99 12.40
C VAL A 70 -14.92 -25.63 12.55
N LEU A 71 -14.14 -24.59 12.89
CA LEU A 71 -14.59 -23.21 12.95
C LEU A 71 -14.35 -22.43 11.63
N GLY A 72 -13.95 -23.14 10.57
CA GLY A 72 -13.68 -22.59 9.26
C GLY A 72 -14.92 -22.06 8.55
N GLY A 73 -14.73 -21.69 7.30
CA GLY A 73 -15.75 -21.13 6.41
C GLY A 73 -15.24 -19.90 5.66
N ALA A 74 -16.11 -19.25 4.92
CA ALA A 74 -15.82 -18.02 4.21
C ALA A 74 -16.04 -16.81 5.14
N PHE A 75 -15.06 -15.93 5.21
CA PHE A 75 -15.11 -14.70 5.99
C PHE A 75 -14.89 -13.51 5.07
N VAL A 76 -15.59 -12.42 5.29
CA VAL A 76 -15.34 -11.17 4.57
C VAL A 76 -13.90 -10.72 4.84
N ALA A 77 -13.13 -10.59 3.78
CA ALA A 77 -11.75 -10.16 3.91
C ALA A 77 -11.69 -8.72 4.46
N GLN A 78 -10.69 -8.45 5.28
CA GLN A 78 -10.24 -7.08 5.37
C GLN A 78 -9.69 -6.74 3.98
N MET A 79 -10.44 -5.93 3.22
CA MET A 79 -9.90 -5.39 1.97
C MET A 79 -8.65 -4.60 2.31
N GLY A 80 -7.53 -5.31 2.32
CA GLY A 80 -6.24 -4.80 2.74
C GLY A 80 -5.48 -4.25 1.55
N ILE A 81 -4.67 -3.31 1.84
CA ILE A 81 -3.57 -2.76 1.05
C ILE A 81 -2.80 -3.88 0.33
N LYS A 82 -2.72 -5.06 0.94
CA LYS A 82 -1.88 -6.18 0.50
C LYS A 82 -2.21 -6.70 -0.91
N SER A 83 -3.46 -6.86 -1.28
CA SER A 83 -3.81 -7.35 -2.63
C SER A 83 -3.42 -6.36 -3.74
N VAL A 84 -3.51 -5.06 -3.46
CA VAL A 84 -3.05 -4.01 -4.38
C VAL A 84 -1.54 -3.98 -4.42
N SER A 85 -0.86 -4.05 -3.27
CA SER A 85 0.59 -4.14 -3.17
C SER A 85 1.16 -5.35 -3.92
N ASP A 86 0.56 -6.53 -3.72
CA ASP A 86 1.00 -7.76 -4.39
C ASP A 86 0.85 -7.65 -5.91
N SER A 87 -0.28 -7.10 -6.39
CA SER A 87 -0.52 -6.90 -7.82
C SER A 87 0.49 -5.93 -8.43
N LEU A 88 0.75 -4.80 -7.81
CA LEU A 88 1.72 -3.81 -8.28
C LEU A 88 3.15 -4.36 -8.22
N SER A 89 3.52 -5.06 -7.15
CA SER A 89 4.81 -5.74 -7.01
C SER A 89 5.04 -6.77 -8.11
N ASN A 90 4.01 -7.53 -8.48
CA ASN A 90 4.09 -8.46 -9.59
C ASN A 90 4.30 -7.75 -10.93
N MET A 91 3.66 -6.61 -11.17
CA MET A 91 3.89 -5.81 -12.38
C MET A 91 5.33 -5.32 -12.48
N VAL A 92 5.93 -4.91 -11.36
CA VAL A 92 7.36 -4.53 -11.32
C VAL A 92 8.25 -5.74 -11.59
N ARG A 93 8.02 -6.88 -10.92
CA ARG A 93 8.80 -8.12 -11.14
C ARG A 93 8.71 -8.63 -12.58
N LEU A 94 7.58 -8.43 -13.25
CA LEU A 94 7.37 -8.78 -14.65
C LEU A 94 7.92 -7.73 -15.63
N GLY A 95 8.58 -6.66 -15.13
CA GLY A 95 9.14 -5.59 -15.95
C GLY A 95 8.10 -4.73 -16.67
N LYS A 96 6.83 -4.75 -16.22
CA LYS A 96 5.76 -3.90 -16.76
C LYS A 96 5.79 -2.49 -16.19
N ILE A 97 6.37 -2.33 -15.01
CA ILE A 97 6.64 -1.06 -14.33
C ILE A 97 8.12 -1.09 -13.95
N SER A 98 8.85 -0.08 -14.35
CA SER A 98 10.27 0.07 -13.99
C SER A 98 10.45 0.82 -12.66
N VAL A 99 11.61 0.68 -12.05
CA VAL A 99 11.98 1.51 -10.89
C VAL A 99 12.01 2.99 -11.28
N GLY A 100 12.38 3.31 -12.52
CA GLY A 100 12.34 4.66 -13.08
C GLY A 100 10.92 5.25 -13.05
N ASP A 101 9.89 4.46 -13.45
CA ASP A 101 8.49 4.89 -13.41
C ASP A 101 8.02 5.19 -11.98
N ILE A 102 8.46 4.38 -11.02
CA ILE A 102 8.17 4.61 -9.59
C ILE A 102 8.81 5.92 -9.13
N TRP A 103 10.04 6.23 -9.55
CA TRP A 103 10.72 7.49 -9.20
C TRP A 103 10.04 8.70 -9.84
N GLU A 104 9.60 8.60 -11.09
CA GLU A 104 8.84 9.67 -11.75
C GLU A 104 7.52 9.93 -11.02
N PHE A 105 6.80 8.87 -10.65
CA PHE A 105 5.59 8.97 -9.84
C PHE A 105 5.87 9.65 -8.49
N ARG A 106 6.90 9.24 -7.76
CA ARG A 106 7.28 9.85 -6.48
C ARG A 106 7.59 11.34 -6.61
N LEU A 107 8.38 11.72 -7.61
CA LEU A 107 8.70 13.12 -7.90
C LEU A 107 7.44 13.97 -8.21
N SER A 108 6.44 13.35 -8.83
CA SER A 108 5.20 14.03 -9.18
C SER A 108 4.27 14.23 -7.99
N ILE A 109 4.23 13.29 -7.01
CA ILE A 109 3.21 13.31 -5.95
C ILE A 109 3.74 13.65 -4.55
N GLU A 110 4.95 13.21 -4.18
CA GLU A 110 5.43 13.39 -2.81
C GLU A 110 5.63 14.86 -2.38
N PRO A 111 6.03 15.80 -3.27
CA PRO A 111 6.01 17.21 -2.94
C PRO A 111 4.62 17.71 -2.49
N SER A 112 3.56 17.28 -3.19
CA SER A 112 2.17 17.64 -2.83
C SER A 112 1.70 16.93 -1.56
N ILE A 113 2.09 15.67 -1.36
CA ILE A 113 1.82 14.93 -0.12
C ILE A 113 2.46 15.63 1.07
N SER A 114 3.69 16.12 0.92
CA SER A 114 4.39 16.84 1.99
C SER A 114 3.70 18.16 2.36
N ARG A 115 3.17 18.90 1.36
CA ARG A 115 2.34 20.10 1.62
C ARG A 115 1.08 19.76 2.41
N LEU A 116 0.36 18.71 2.00
CA LEU A 116 -0.82 18.23 2.74
C LEU A 116 -0.46 17.76 4.16
N ALA A 117 0.67 17.11 4.35
CA ALA A 117 1.15 16.69 5.66
C ALA A 117 1.42 17.90 6.56
N ALA A 118 2.06 18.95 6.06
CA ALA A 118 2.29 20.19 6.81
C ALA A 118 0.98 20.87 7.25
N GLU A 119 -0.05 20.84 6.40
CA GLU A 119 -1.37 21.41 6.70
C GLU A 119 -2.17 20.58 7.71
N ARG A 120 -2.11 19.23 7.61
CA ARG A 120 -3.03 18.32 8.31
C ARG A 120 -2.43 17.58 9.50
N ARG A 121 -1.12 17.66 9.67
CA ARG A 121 -0.40 16.94 10.73
C ARG A 121 -0.99 17.20 12.10
N THR A 122 -1.01 16.17 12.94
CA THR A 122 -1.27 16.25 14.39
C THR A 122 0.04 16.25 15.18
N ASP A 123 -0.02 16.51 16.47
CA ASP A 123 1.17 16.44 17.32
C ASP A 123 1.69 15.01 17.47
N TRP A 124 0.81 14.02 17.37
CA TRP A 124 1.18 12.60 17.30
C TRP A 124 2.02 12.29 16.04
N ASP A 125 1.63 12.81 14.87
CA ASP A 125 2.40 12.62 13.63
C ASP A 125 3.81 13.24 13.76
N ILE A 126 3.91 14.40 14.39
CA ILE A 126 5.20 15.06 14.65
C ILE A 126 6.07 14.21 15.58
N GLN A 127 5.50 13.65 16.64
CA GLN A 127 6.22 12.77 17.55
C GLN A 127 6.76 11.53 16.83
N GLN A 128 5.96 10.89 15.98
CA GLN A 128 6.39 9.73 15.18
C GLN A 128 7.52 10.09 14.21
N MET A 129 7.40 11.18 13.46
CA MET A 129 8.45 11.62 12.53
C MET A 129 9.75 12.00 13.27
N GLU A 130 9.67 12.65 14.45
CA GLU A 130 10.84 13.01 15.26
C GLU A 130 11.57 11.75 15.74
N GLU A 131 10.82 10.75 16.22
CA GLU A 131 11.39 9.49 16.67
C GLU A 131 12.14 8.79 15.54
N MET A 132 11.51 8.63 14.36
CA MET A 132 12.12 8.03 13.18
C MET A 132 13.39 8.77 12.74
N THR A 133 13.34 10.09 12.69
CA THR A 133 14.48 10.92 12.30
C THR A 133 15.64 10.78 13.30
N SER A 134 15.32 10.79 14.61
CA SER A 134 16.31 10.66 15.69
C SER A 134 16.96 9.27 15.71
N ILE A 135 16.20 8.20 15.50
CA ILE A 135 16.73 6.83 15.40
C ILE A 135 17.73 6.76 14.25
N ARG A 136 17.40 7.33 13.11
CA ARG A 136 18.27 7.34 11.95
C ARG A 136 19.54 8.16 12.16
N GLU A 137 19.45 9.34 12.74
CA GLU A 137 20.61 10.16 13.08
C GLU A 137 21.58 9.42 14.00
N LYS A 138 21.05 8.72 15.01
CA LYS A 138 21.86 7.87 15.90
C LYS A 138 22.53 6.71 15.13
N ALA A 139 21.78 6.02 14.27
CA ALA A 139 22.27 4.91 13.48
C ALA A 139 23.43 5.33 12.54
N VAL A 140 23.31 6.48 11.90
CA VAL A 140 24.39 7.02 11.05
C VAL A 140 25.62 7.42 11.86
N LYS A 141 25.44 8.09 13.01
CA LYS A 141 26.55 8.44 13.92
C LYS A 141 27.30 7.20 14.40
N THR A 142 26.60 6.09 14.62
CA THR A 142 27.22 4.82 15.08
C THR A 142 27.66 3.91 13.94
N ARG A 143 27.58 4.34 12.67
CA ARG A 143 27.87 3.55 11.45
C ARG A 143 27.05 2.25 11.34
N LYS A 144 25.89 2.20 11.94
CA LYS A 144 24.92 1.08 11.90
C LYS A 144 23.65 1.43 11.15
N ALA A 145 23.75 2.27 10.12
CA ALA A 145 22.58 2.79 9.42
C ALA A 145 21.85 1.70 8.60
N PRO A 146 20.64 1.28 8.97
CA PRO A 146 19.85 0.38 8.15
C PRO A 146 19.19 1.16 7.00
N VAL A 147 19.07 0.51 5.85
CA VAL A 147 18.39 1.04 4.65
C VAL A 147 16.90 1.30 4.89
N VAL A 148 16.30 0.52 5.77
CA VAL A 148 14.84 0.50 6.04
C VAL A 148 14.28 1.84 6.49
N SER A 149 15.02 2.60 7.31
CA SER A 149 14.52 3.86 7.90
C SER A 149 14.33 5.03 6.91
N ASN A 150 14.73 4.89 5.64
CA ASN A 150 14.45 5.90 4.61
C ASN A 150 12.98 5.89 4.20
N ILE A 151 12.47 4.69 4.00
CA ILE A 151 11.14 4.44 3.48
C ILE A 151 10.10 4.80 4.55
N ASP A 152 10.37 4.45 5.81
CA ASP A 152 9.49 4.71 6.95
C ASP A 152 9.19 6.21 7.12
N PHE A 153 10.17 7.09 6.86
CA PHE A 153 9.97 8.54 6.94
C PHE A 153 8.96 9.05 5.90
N HIS A 154 9.02 8.58 4.66
CA HIS A 154 8.07 8.94 3.61
C HIS A 154 6.67 8.38 3.89
N GLN A 155 6.58 7.19 4.50
CA GLN A 155 5.30 6.63 4.97
C GLN A 155 4.71 7.48 6.11
N ALA A 156 5.53 7.96 7.05
CA ALA A 156 5.06 8.85 8.12
C ALA A 156 4.51 10.16 7.56
N ILE A 157 5.13 10.74 6.53
CA ILE A 157 4.60 11.91 5.82
C ILE A 157 3.25 11.60 5.15
N ALA A 158 3.14 10.45 4.49
CA ALA A 158 1.88 10.02 3.87
C ALA A 158 0.76 9.84 4.91
N MET A 159 1.07 9.30 6.08
CA MET A 159 0.13 9.19 7.21
C MET A 159 -0.34 10.55 7.70
N ALA A 160 0.58 11.53 7.79
CA ALA A 160 0.28 12.89 8.21
C ALA A 160 -0.57 13.67 7.19
N ALA A 161 -0.56 13.27 5.91
CA ALA A 161 -1.44 13.84 4.88
C ALA A 161 -2.92 13.47 5.06
N LYS A 162 -3.25 12.51 5.96
CA LYS A 162 -4.63 12.10 6.34
C LYS A 162 -5.53 11.74 5.15
N ASN A 163 -4.95 11.16 4.09
CA ASN A 163 -5.69 10.67 2.94
C ASN A 163 -5.47 9.16 2.77
N PRO A 164 -6.52 8.32 2.96
CA PRO A 164 -6.37 6.86 2.90
C PRO A 164 -5.81 6.33 1.58
N LEU A 165 -6.12 6.98 0.45
CA LEU A 165 -5.59 6.58 -0.85
C LEU A 165 -4.09 6.88 -0.98
N ILE A 166 -3.65 8.04 -0.50
CA ILE A 166 -2.22 8.39 -0.44
C ILE A 166 -1.47 7.38 0.42
N ILE A 167 -2.01 7.06 1.60
CA ILE A 167 -1.42 6.08 2.52
C ILE A 167 -1.29 4.71 1.85
N LEU A 168 -2.36 4.25 1.19
CA LEU A 168 -2.38 2.98 0.46
C LEU A 168 -1.27 2.94 -0.59
N VAL A 169 -1.24 3.93 -1.48
CA VAL A 169 -0.28 3.97 -2.59
C VAL A 169 1.16 4.09 -2.10
N MET A 170 1.41 4.95 -1.11
CA MET A 170 2.77 5.14 -0.57
C MET A 170 3.27 3.91 0.19
N ASN A 171 2.41 3.19 0.90
CA ASN A 171 2.77 1.93 1.54
C ASN A 171 3.13 0.87 0.49
N THR A 172 2.37 0.78 -0.59
CA THR A 172 2.65 -0.15 -1.70
C THR A 172 4.01 0.16 -2.34
N ILE A 173 4.27 1.42 -2.64
CA ILE A 173 5.56 1.86 -3.20
C ILE A 173 6.71 1.58 -2.22
N ALA A 174 6.48 1.79 -0.93
CA ALA A 174 7.47 1.53 0.11
C ALA A 174 7.91 0.06 0.14
N GLU A 175 6.98 -0.89 0.06
CA GLU A 175 7.28 -2.33 0.00
C GLU A 175 8.14 -2.68 -1.21
N ILE A 176 7.84 -2.14 -2.38
CA ILE A 176 8.62 -2.37 -3.60
C ILE A 176 10.04 -1.79 -3.48
N LEU A 177 10.13 -0.54 -3.01
CA LEU A 177 11.42 0.13 -2.86
C LEU A 177 12.30 -0.50 -1.78
N MET A 178 11.73 -1.09 -0.73
CA MET A 178 12.50 -1.83 0.26
C MET A 178 13.30 -2.98 -0.35
N GLU A 179 12.71 -3.73 -1.28
CA GLU A 179 13.42 -4.81 -1.97
C GLU A 179 14.49 -4.28 -2.92
N GLU A 180 14.19 -3.20 -3.64
CA GLU A 180 15.15 -2.59 -4.55
C GLU A 180 16.33 -1.96 -3.80
N PHE A 181 16.08 -1.25 -2.71
CA PHE A 181 17.13 -0.59 -1.93
C PHE A 181 18.12 -1.55 -1.26
N LYS A 182 17.74 -2.81 -1.01
CA LYS A 182 18.67 -3.84 -0.54
C LYS A 182 19.83 -4.09 -1.51
N ARG A 183 19.64 -3.76 -2.79
CA ARG A 183 20.64 -3.93 -3.86
C ARG A 183 21.64 -2.76 -3.94
N PHE A 184 21.34 -1.65 -3.26
CA PHE A 184 22.18 -0.46 -3.29
C PHE A 184 23.01 -0.37 -2.03
N ASN A 185 24.29 -0.04 -2.21
CA ASN A 185 25.23 0.17 -1.11
C ASN A 185 25.43 1.68 -0.90
N PHE A 186 24.61 2.26 -0.03
CA PHE A 186 24.72 3.67 0.33
C PHE A 186 25.97 3.92 1.15
N SER A 187 26.77 4.89 0.74
CA SER A 187 27.92 5.37 1.51
C SER A 187 27.46 6.14 2.77
N LEU A 188 28.39 6.36 3.68
CA LEU A 188 28.12 7.18 4.86
C LEU A 188 27.70 8.62 4.47
N SER A 189 28.30 9.18 3.42
CA SER A 189 27.96 10.52 2.91
C SER A 189 26.56 10.55 2.32
N ASP A 190 26.09 9.46 1.68
CA ASP A 190 24.73 9.36 1.18
C ASP A 190 23.72 9.38 2.34
N HIS A 191 23.99 8.61 3.38
CA HIS A 191 23.16 8.60 4.57
C HIS A 191 23.12 9.98 5.27
N GLN A 192 24.25 10.69 5.33
CA GLN A 192 24.31 12.03 5.91
C GLN A 192 23.48 13.04 5.12
N SER A 193 23.55 13.00 3.77
CA SER A 193 22.75 13.85 2.90
C SER A 193 21.26 13.59 3.10
N ILE A 194 20.86 12.33 3.07
CA ILE A 194 19.43 11.93 3.25
C ILE A 194 18.90 12.43 4.61
N ILE A 195 19.67 12.28 5.69
CA ILE A 195 19.25 12.73 7.02
C ILE A 195 19.09 14.25 7.06
N LYS A 196 20.00 14.98 6.43
CA LYS A 196 19.89 16.44 6.35
C LYS A 196 18.57 16.87 5.72
N PHE A 197 18.21 16.29 4.57
CA PHE A 197 16.94 16.56 3.91
C PHE A 197 15.74 16.14 4.76
N HIS A 198 15.78 14.96 5.39
CA HIS A 198 14.70 14.51 6.26
C HIS A 198 14.48 15.47 7.44
N ARG A 199 15.55 16.00 8.03
CA ARG A 199 15.44 17.00 9.11
C ARG A 199 14.87 18.32 8.63
N GLU A 200 15.24 18.78 7.43
CA GLU A 200 14.68 19.99 6.83
C GLU A 200 13.19 19.83 6.52
N ILE A 201 12.80 18.70 5.89
CA ILE A 201 11.39 18.37 5.59
C ILE A 201 10.59 18.28 6.90
N PHE A 202 11.10 17.58 7.92
CA PHE A 202 10.48 17.47 9.23
C PHE A 202 10.23 18.84 9.86
N ASN A 203 11.21 19.73 9.83
CA ASN A 203 11.08 21.06 10.38
C ASN A 203 10.01 21.89 9.68
N CYS A 204 9.92 21.82 8.35
CA CYS A 204 8.86 22.46 7.57
C CYS A 204 7.48 21.91 7.94
N ILE A 205 7.33 20.57 8.02
CA ILE A 205 6.05 19.95 8.41
C ILE A 205 5.67 20.36 9.84
N LYS A 206 6.62 20.31 10.78
CA LYS A 206 6.42 20.72 12.17
C LYS A 206 5.92 22.15 12.28
N ASN A 207 6.51 23.06 11.51
CA ASN A 207 6.19 24.49 11.51
C ASN A 207 5.01 24.85 10.59
N ARG A 208 4.36 23.87 9.95
CA ARG A 208 3.27 24.06 8.98
C ARG A 208 3.67 24.88 7.75
N ASP A 209 4.95 24.82 7.37
CA ASP A 209 5.46 25.49 6.17
C ASP A 209 5.17 24.65 4.93
N SER A 210 3.91 24.69 4.48
CA SER A 210 3.45 23.95 3.30
C SER A 210 4.02 24.52 2.01
N GLN A 211 4.48 25.75 2.00
CA GLN A 211 5.02 26.39 0.81
C GLN A 211 6.41 25.82 0.45
N HIS A 212 7.32 25.74 1.41
CA HIS A 212 8.69 25.31 1.15
C HIS A 212 8.89 23.79 1.20
N VAL A 213 8.10 23.06 2.00
CA VAL A 213 8.29 21.60 2.17
C VAL A 213 8.25 20.81 0.87
N GLY A 214 7.39 21.20 -0.06
CA GLY A 214 7.29 20.52 -1.35
C GLY A 214 8.54 20.66 -2.20
N ASP A 215 9.16 21.82 -2.20
CA ASP A 215 10.36 22.09 -2.97
C ASP A 215 11.57 21.35 -2.39
N ILE A 216 11.68 21.29 -1.05
CA ILE A 216 12.71 20.51 -0.36
C ILE A 216 12.52 19.01 -0.62
N MET A 217 11.28 18.50 -0.60
CA MET A 217 10.98 17.11 -0.93
C MET A 217 11.39 16.77 -2.36
N TYR A 218 11.07 17.63 -3.33
CA TYR A 218 11.48 17.43 -4.71
C TYR A 218 13.00 17.33 -4.86
N VAL A 219 13.73 18.28 -4.26
CA VAL A 219 15.21 18.30 -4.28
C VAL A 219 15.78 17.06 -3.61
N HIS A 220 15.21 16.64 -2.47
CA HIS A 220 15.58 15.41 -1.79
C HIS A 220 15.45 14.17 -2.68
N LEU A 221 14.30 14.01 -3.34
CA LEU A 221 14.06 12.87 -4.21
C LEU A 221 15.00 12.87 -5.42
N MET A 222 15.29 14.05 -6.01
CA MET A 222 16.25 14.20 -7.09
C MET A 222 17.67 13.83 -6.66
N ASP A 223 18.10 14.23 -5.44
CA ASP A 223 19.40 13.87 -4.89
C ASP A 223 19.54 12.35 -4.71
N VAL A 224 18.52 11.70 -4.14
CA VAL A 224 18.51 10.23 -3.95
C VAL A 224 18.49 9.52 -5.30
N LYS A 225 17.64 9.94 -6.25
CA LYS A 225 17.57 9.38 -7.61
C LYS A 225 18.93 9.40 -8.30
N LYS A 226 19.63 10.53 -8.24
CA LYS A 226 20.99 10.69 -8.81
C LYS A 226 22.00 9.72 -8.19
N ARG A 227 21.95 9.49 -6.86
CA ARG A 227 22.84 8.55 -6.15
C ARG A 227 22.57 7.11 -6.54
N LEU A 228 21.32 6.76 -6.78
CA LEU A 228 20.91 5.43 -7.23
C LEU A 228 21.18 5.19 -8.72
N LYS A 229 21.57 6.22 -9.48
CA LYS A 229 21.81 6.17 -10.94
C LYS A 229 20.60 5.64 -11.73
N ILE A 230 19.40 6.03 -11.32
CA ILE A 230 18.11 5.68 -11.93
C ILE A 230 17.64 6.81 -12.86
#